data_89e286a57e0e69b01dfce712640c9acd
#
_entry.id   89e286a57e0e69b01dfce712640c9acd
#
_cell.length_a   1.000
_cell.length_b   1.000
_cell.length_c   1.000
_cell.angle_alpha   90.00
_cell.angle_beta   90.00
_cell.angle_gamma   90.00
#
_symmetry.space_group_name_H-M   'P 1'
#
loop_
_entity.id
_entity.type
_entity.pdbx_description
1 polymer ?
#
loop_
_entity_poly.entity_id
_entity_poly.type
_entity_poly.pdbx_seq_one_letter_code
_entity_poly.pdbx_strand_id
1 'polypeptide(L)'
;MSRYCEYCGKAKKACICHWIENITATTEIWILQHPSEIKRAIGTARILSLSLPNSRLWVGEDFSDNNELNSLLADPERDVYVVYPGEGSVPISSVAATAKKQRLQTVILLDGTWKKAYKMWLLATNLHHLPLVNLDNADNGNYRIRKSPKEQGVSTVEAGYLALSAFEADADKFAPLLTTFNHMIDFQIKHMPHGVFEKNYL
;
A
#
# COMPACT_ATOMS: atom_id res chain seq x y z
N MET A 1 22.45 -20.87 -7.76
CA MET A 1 21.50 -20.45 -6.70
C MET A 1 21.02 -19.03 -6.98
N SER A 2 19.69 -18.76 -6.88
CA SER A 2 19.14 -17.40 -7.05
C SER A 2 19.73 -16.42 -6.03
N ARG A 3 20.06 -15.21 -6.48
CA ARG A 3 20.48 -14.08 -5.60
C ARG A 3 19.31 -13.44 -4.87
N TYR A 4 18.07 -13.81 -5.22
CA TYR A 4 16.85 -13.26 -4.66
C TYR A 4 16.16 -14.27 -3.75
N CYS A 5 15.48 -13.76 -2.73
CA CYS A 5 14.61 -14.55 -1.85
C CYS A 5 13.34 -14.93 -2.61
N GLU A 6 12.97 -16.19 -2.58
CA GLU A 6 11.78 -16.72 -3.28
C GLU A 6 10.47 -16.18 -2.69
N TYR A 7 10.45 -15.87 -1.39
CA TYR A 7 9.27 -15.38 -0.70
C TYR A 7 9.04 -13.87 -0.92
N CYS A 8 10.01 -13.03 -0.50
CA CYS A 8 9.83 -11.59 -0.56
C CYS A 8 10.30 -10.95 -1.88
N GLY A 9 10.97 -11.69 -2.75
CA GLY A 9 11.50 -11.21 -4.03
C GLY A 9 12.69 -10.26 -3.93
N LYS A 10 13.14 -9.91 -2.71
CA LYS A 10 14.28 -9.02 -2.50
C LYS A 10 15.60 -9.78 -2.57
N ALA A 11 16.71 -9.07 -2.80
CA ALA A 11 18.04 -9.68 -2.71
C ALA A 11 18.21 -10.39 -1.35
N LYS A 12 18.84 -11.56 -1.31
CA LYS A 12 18.98 -12.35 -0.06
C LYS A 12 19.58 -11.54 1.10
N LYS A 13 20.53 -10.64 0.81
CA LYS A 13 21.12 -9.74 1.82
C LYS A 13 20.16 -8.68 2.35
N ALA A 14 19.12 -8.34 1.60
CA ALA A 14 18.08 -7.37 1.94
C ALA A 14 16.72 -8.07 2.21
N CYS A 15 16.75 -9.35 2.53
CA CYS A 15 15.55 -10.14 2.79
C CYS A 15 14.81 -9.60 4.03
N ILE A 16 13.50 -9.43 3.89
CA ILE A 16 12.63 -8.90 4.94
C ILE A 16 11.80 -9.99 5.64
N CYS A 17 11.89 -11.25 5.20
CA CYS A 17 10.99 -12.32 5.66
C CYS A 17 11.02 -12.56 7.17
N HIS A 18 12.16 -12.34 7.82
CA HIS A 18 12.29 -12.54 9.27
C HIS A 18 11.66 -11.43 10.13
N TRP A 19 11.21 -10.33 9.48
CA TRP A 19 10.43 -9.28 10.14
C TRP A 19 8.95 -9.30 9.73
N ILE A 20 8.57 -10.16 8.76
CA ILE A 20 7.18 -10.32 8.38
C ILE A 20 6.43 -11.06 9.48
N GLU A 21 5.39 -10.43 9.98
CA GLU A 21 4.43 -11.02 10.89
C GLU A 21 3.10 -11.28 10.17
N ASN A 22 2.45 -12.38 10.50
CA ASN A 22 1.12 -12.70 9.97
C ASN A 22 0.06 -11.97 10.81
N ILE A 23 -0.63 -11.02 10.20
CA ILE A 23 -1.61 -10.16 10.85
C ILE A 23 -3.00 -10.51 10.31
N THR A 24 -3.87 -11.00 11.17
CA THR A 24 -5.27 -11.25 10.81
C THR A 24 -6.04 -9.95 10.82
N ALA A 25 -6.49 -9.50 9.66
CA ALA A 25 -7.31 -8.31 9.49
C ALA A 25 -8.74 -8.68 9.07
N THR A 26 -9.74 -7.93 9.53
CA THR A 26 -11.13 -8.03 9.07
C THR A 26 -11.37 -7.17 7.82
N THR A 27 -10.58 -6.11 7.66
CA THR A 27 -10.57 -5.26 6.46
C THR A 27 -9.59 -5.82 5.44
N GLU A 28 -10.02 -5.98 4.20
CA GLU A 28 -9.15 -6.44 3.12
C GLU A 28 -8.38 -5.29 2.47
N ILE A 29 -7.12 -5.54 2.14
CA ILE A 29 -6.30 -4.63 1.33
C ILE A 29 -6.12 -5.23 -0.06
N TRP A 30 -6.58 -4.50 -1.09
CA TRP A 30 -6.37 -4.84 -2.49
C TRP A 30 -5.34 -3.89 -3.08
N ILE A 31 -4.29 -4.45 -3.69
CA ILE A 31 -3.17 -3.70 -4.23
C ILE A 31 -3.18 -3.82 -5.75
N LEU A 32 -3.39 -2.71 -6.43
CA LEU A 32 -3.20 -2.61 -7.88
C LEU A 32 -1.79 -2.08 -8.13
N GLN A 33 -0.87 -2.96 -8.51
CA GLN A 33 0.55 -2.63 -8.63
C GLN A 33 0.95 -2.39 -10.09
N HIS A 34 1.57 -1.24 -10.35
CA HIS A 34 2.16 -0.98 -11.65
C HIS A 34 3.32 -1.97 -11.94
N PRO A 35 3.45 -2.53 -13.16
CA PRO A 35 4.46 -3.56 -13.49
C PRO A 35 5.90 -3.17 -13.14
N SER A 36 6.26 -1.90 -13.25
CA SER A 36 7.60 -1.42 -12.93
C SER A 36 7.95 -1.42 -11.44
N GLU A 37 6.95 -1.60 -10.55
CA GLU A 37 7.16 -1.61 -9.10
C GLU A 37 7.54 -3.01 -8.58
N ILE A 38 7.24 -4.08 -9.33
CA ILE A 38 7.50 -5.49 -8.94
C ILE A 38 8.92 -5.73 -8.45
N LYS A 39 9.91 -5.19 -9.19
CA LYS A 39 11.34 -5.43 -8.94
C LYS A 39 12.02 -4.30 -8.17
N ARG A 40 11.26 -3.33 -7.64
CA ARG A 40 11.85 -2.25 -6.86
C ARG A 40 12.39 -2.74 -5.51
N ALA A 41 13.65 -2.43 -5.24
CA ALA A 41 14.31 -2.80 -3.98
C ALA A 41 13.56 -2.25 -2.75
N ILE A 42 13.03 -1.02 -2.88
CA ILE A 42 12.26 -0.31 -1.84
C ILE A 42 10.74 -0.43 -2.02
N GLY A 43 10.25 -1.32 -2.90
CA GLY A 43 8.81 -1.56 -3.09
C GLY A 43 8.18 -2.11 -1.80
N THR A 44 7.09 -1.48 -1.35
CA THR A 44 6.47 -1.74 -0.05
C THR A 44 5.19 -2.58 -0.11
N ALA A 45 4.56 -2.68 -1.29
CA ALA A 45 3.38 -3.53 -1.51
C ALA A 45 3.60 -4.98 -1.06
N ARG A 46 4.84 -5.48 -1.20
CA ARG A 46 5.21 -6.84 -0.81
C ARG A 46 5.13 -7.08 0.70
N ILE A 47 5.32 -6.04 1.52
CA ILE A 47 5.15 -6.14 2.98
C ILE A 47 3.68 -6.45 3.28
N LEU A 48 2.75 -5.68 2.71
CA LEU A 48 1.30 -5.92 2.89
C LEU A 48 0.90 -7.33 2.43
N SER A 49 1.30 -7.72 1.22
CA SER A 49 0.91 -9.02 0.65
C SER A 49 1.47 -10.23 1.39
N LEU A 50 2.56 -10.07 2.14
CA LEU A 50 3.15 -11.14 2.97
C LEU A 50 2.62 -11.13 4.40
N SER A 51 2.25 -9.94 4.94
CA SER A 51 1.78 -9.82 6.32
C SER A 51 0.26 -10.04 6.46
N LEU A 52 -0.51 -9.81 5.40
CA LEU A 52 -1.98 -9.86 5.42
C LEU A 52 -2.47 -11.02 4.55
N PRO A 53 -2.86 -12.16 5.13
CA PRO A 53 -3.28 -13.35 4.37
C PRO A 53 -4.51 -13.13 3.47
N ASN A 54 -5.37 -12.18 3.85
CA ASN A 54 -6.57 -11.80 3.10
C ASN A 54 -6.33 -10.66 2.11
N SER A 55 -5.08 -10.19 1.94
CA SER A 55 -4.76 -9.19 0.91
C SER A 55 -4.72 -9.81 -0.49
N ARG A 56 -4.99 -8.98 -1.50
CA ARG A 56 -4.87 -9.37 -2.92
C ARG A 56 -3.95 -8.39 -3.63
N LEU A 57 -3.20 -8.89 -4.60
CA LEU A 57 -2.30 -8.07 -5.41
C LEU A 57 -2.44 -8.45 -6.87
N TRP A 58 -2.83 -7.49 -7.69
CA TRP A 58 -2.83 -7.61 -9.15
C TRP A 58 -1.79 -6.68 -9.76
N VAL A 59 -1.15 -7.14 -10.81
CA VAL A 59 -0.13 -6.38 -11.54
C VAL A 59 -0.66 -5.98 -12.90
N GLY A 60 -0.65 -4.68 -13.19
CA GLY A 60 -1.14 -4.13 -14.45
C GLY A 60 -1.07 -2.62 -14.50
N GLU A 61 -1.38 -2.04 -15.64
CA GLU A 61 -1.65 -0.60 -15.79
C GLU A 61 -3.14 -0.32 -15.95
N ASP A 62 -3.84 -1.19 -16.67
CA ASP A 62 -5.27 -1.16 -16.89
C ASP A 62 -5.91 -2.37 -16.19
N PHE A 63 -6.92 -2.12 -15.39
CA PHE A 63 -7.66 -3.13 -14.62
C PHE A 63 -9.13 -3.20 -15.01
N SER A 64 -9.58 -2.42 -16.01
CA SER A 64 -10.98 -2.33 -16.43
C SER A 64 -11.57 -3.69 -16.82
N ASP A 65 -10.79 -4.52 -17.50
CA ASP A 65 -11.20 -5.84 -17.99
C ASP A 65 -10.69 -7.01 -17.09
N ASN A 66 -10.25 -6.73 -15.86
CA ASN A 66 -9.81 -7.78 -14.96
C ASN A 66 -11.02 -8.53 -14.37
N ASN A 67 -11.28 -9.74 -14.88
CA ASN A 67 -12.47 -10.52 -14.53
C ASN A 67 -12.55 -10.86 -13.03
N GLU A 68 -11.43 -11.19 -12.38
CA GLU A 68 -11.39 -11.50 -10.95
C GLU A 68 -11.74 -10.26 -10.12
N LEU A 69 -11.10 -9.13 -10.42
CA LEU A 69 -11.36 -7.86 -9.73
C LEU A 69 -12.83 -7.45 -9.93
N ASN A 70 -13.33 -7.49 -11.17
CA ASN A 70 -14.71 -7.10 -11.48
C ASN A 70 -15.74 -7.99 -10.77
N SER A 71 -15.49 -9.29 -10.68
CA SER A 71 -16.34 -10.22 -9.92
C SER A 71 -16.39 -9.87 -8.43
N LEU A 72 -15.25 -9.50 -7.83
CA LEU A 72 -15.17 -9.11 -6.42
C LEU A 72 -15.78 -7.72 -6.17
N LEU A 73 -15.68 -6.79 -7.12
CA LEU A 73 -16.33 -5.48 -7.05
C LEU A 73 -17.86 -5.58 -7.11
N ALA A 74 -18.39 -6.60 -7.76
CA ALA A 74 -19.83 -6.85 -7.86
C ALA A 74 -20.44 -7.55 -6.64
N ASP A 75 -19.64 -7.93 -5.63
CA ASP A 75 -20.09 -8.58 -4.42
C ASP A 75 -20.95 -7.61 -3.57
N PRO A 76 -22.29 -7.87 -3.40
CA PRO A 76 -23.16 -6.97 -2.67
C PRO A 76 -22.89 -6.91 -1.16
N GLU A 77 -22.17 -7.89 -0.59
CA GLU A 77 -21.81 -7.93 0.83
C GLU A 77 -20.54 -7.15 1.14
N ARG A 78 -19.96 -6.46 0.15
CA ARG A 78 -18.69 -5.76 0.23
C ARG A 78 -18.86 -4.25 0.06
N ASP A 79 -18.19 -3.49 0.91
CA ASP A 79 -17.99 -2.05 0.73
C ASP A 79 -16.54 -1.82 0.27
N VAL A 80 -16.36 -1.21 -0.89
CA VAL A 80 -15.03 -1.01 -1.50
C VAL A 80 -14.73 0.47 -1.62
N TYR A 81 -13.54 0.86 -1.20
CA TYR A 81 -13.04 2.24 -1.22
C TYR A 81 -11.70 2.32 -1.95
N VAL A 82 -11.47 3.40 -2.68
CA VAL A 82 -10.18 3.62 -3.35
C VAL A 82 -9.42 4.73 -2.62
N VAL A 83 -8.22 4.45 -2.15
CA VAL A 83 -7.32 5.47 -1.61
C VAL A 83 -6.74 6.27 -2.77
N TYR A 84 -7.34 7.41 -3.02
CA TYR A 84 -6.89 8.33 -4.06
C TYR A 84 -7.29 9.77 -3.73
N PRO A 85 -6.34 10.72 -3.65
CA PRO A 85 -6.62 12.12 -3.39
C PRO A 85 -7.16 12.79 -4.67
N GLY A 86 -8.47 12.81 -4.82
CA GLY A 86 -9.17 13.38 -5.96
C GLY A 86 -10.36 14.22 -5.54
N GLU A 87 -11.00 14.86 -6.49
CA GLU A 87 -12.26 15.56 -6.28
C GLU A 87 -13.31 14.60 -5.68
N GLY A 88 -13.98 15.02 -4.63
CA GLY A 88 -14.97 14.18 -3.92
C GLY A 88 -14.38 13.15 -2.96
N SER A 89 -13.04 13.08 -2.80
CA SER A 89 -12.46 12.20 -1.79
C SER A 89 -12.76 12.72 -0.38
N VAL A 90 -13.09 11.78 0.51
CA VAL A 90 -13.42 12.08 1.92
C VAL A 90 -12.37 11.46 2.86
N PRO A 91 -12.20 12.01 4.08
CA PRO A 91 -11.30 11.42 5.06
C PRO A 91 -11.64 9.97 5.36
N ILE A 92 -10.64 9.07 5.36
CA ILE A 92 -10.86 7.65 5.65
C ILE A 92 -11.42 7.41 7.04
N SER A 93 -11.07 8.24 8.03
CA SER A 93 -11.61 8.17 9.39
C SER A 93 -13.11 8.39 9.42
N SER A 94 -13.64 9.31 8.61
CA SER A 94 -15.08 9.58 8.54
C SER A 94 -15.86 8.41 7.95
N VAL A 95 -15.28 7.73 6.96
CA VAL A 95 -15.88 6.54 6.35
C VAL A 95 -15.83 5.37 7.33
N ALA A 96 -14.69 5.14 7.97
CA ALA A 96 -14.49 4.07 8.95
C ALA A 96 -15.47 4.20 10.13
N ALA A 97 -15.74 5.42 10.61
CA ALA A 97 -16.68 5.69 11.70
C ALA A 97 -18.13 5.30 11.35
N THR A 98 -18.49 5.31 10.06
CA THR A 98 -19.86 5.00 9.57
C THR A 98 -19.96 3.64 8.89
N ALA A 99 -18.86 2.92 8.76
CA ALA A 99 -18.79 1.62 8.10
C ALA A 99 -19.69 0.59 8.78
N LYS A 100 -20.43 -0.17 7.97
CA LYS A 100 -21.33 -1.23 8.46
C LYS A 100 -20.50 -2.45 8.85
N LYS A 101 -20.47 -2.78 10.15
CA LYS A 101 -19.72 -3.93 10.68
C LYS A 101 -20.11 -5.30 10.09
N GLN A 102 -21.30 -5.42 9.52
CA GLN A 102 -21.79 -6.64 8.90
C GLN A 102 -21.29 -6.86 7.47
N ARG A 103 -20.70 -5.84 6.85
CA ARG A 103 -20.19 -5.91 5.48
C ARG A 103 -18.67 -5.99 5.48
N LEU A 104 -18.12 -6.69 4.50
CA LEU A 104 -16.68 -6.77 4.28
C LEU A 104 -16.17 -5.41 3.82
N GLN A 105 -15.28 -4.83 4.62
CA GLN A 105 -14.62 -3.59 4.24
C GLN A 105 -13.38 -3.88 3.41
N THR A 106 -13.24 -3.21 2.28
CA THR A 106 -12.13 -3.40 1.35
C THR A 106 -11.55 -2.07 0.92
N VAL A 107 -10.24 -1.96 0.96
CA VAL A 107 -9.52 -0.75 0.56
C VAL A 107 -8.56 -1.06 -0.60
N ILE A 108 -8.74 -0.36 -1.71
CA ILE A 108 -7.87 -0.44 -2.89
C ILE A 108 -6.75 0.59 -2.77
N LEU A 109 -5.51 0.13 -2.96
CA LEU A 109 -4.31 0.95 -3.02
C LEU A 109 -3.70 0.88 -4.44
N LEU A 110 -3.39 2.03 -5.03
CA LEU A 110 -2.67 2.11 -6.31
C LEU A 110 -1.17 2.20 -6.04
N ASP A 111 -0.44 1.12 -6.29
CA ASP A 111 1.01 1.03 -6.04
C ASP A 111 1.81 1.48 -7.26
N GLY A 112 2.31 2.70 -7.20
CA GLY A 112 3.09 3.34 -8.25
C GLY A 112 3.57 4.74 -7.84
N THR A 113 4.38 5.37 -8.70
CA THR A 113 4.61 6.82 -8.57
C THR A 113 3.31 7.57 -8.86
N TRP A 114 3.19 8.83 -8.41
CA TRP A 114 1.99 9.64 -8.65
C TRP A 114 1.55 9.65 -10.12
N LYS A 115 2.50 9.80 -11.05
CA LYS A 115 2.21 9.77 -12.50
C LYS A 115 1.66 8.42 -12.94
N LYS A 116 2.16 7.31 -12.38
CA LYS A 116 1.68 5.95 -12.69
C LYS A 116 0.33 5.69 -12.07
N ALA A 117 0.17 6.01 -10.78
CA ALA A 117 -1.10 5.87 -10.07
C ALA A 117 -2.21 6.67 -10.76
N TYR A 118 -1.91 7.89 -11.22
CA TYR A 118 -2.84 8.70 -12.01
C TYR A 118 -3.23 8.03 -13.33
N LYS A 119 -2.24 7.48 -14.07
CA LYS A 119 -2.53 6.74 -15.31
C LYS A 119 -3.38 5.50 -15.04
N MET A 120 -3.03 4.72 -14.01
CA MET A 120 -3.80 3.52 -13.61
C MET A 120 -5.23 3.89 -13.22
N TRP A 121 -5.41 4.98 -12.46
CA TRP A 121 -6.74 5.50 -12.12
C TRP A 121 -7.55 5.86 -13.36
N LEU A 122 -6.97 6.60 -14.32
CA LEU A 122 -7.67 6.98 -15.54
C LEU A 122 -8.11 5.78 -16.37
N LEU A 123 -7.29 4.73 -16.46
CA LEU A 123 -7.57 3.53 -17.23
C LEU A 123 -8.58 2.60 -16.52
N ALA A 124 -8.52 2.50 -15.20
CA ALA A 124 -9.37 1.60 -14.41
C ALA A 124 -10.80 2.15 -14.27
N THR A 125 -11.55 2.26 -15.39
CA THR A 125 -12.90 2.83 -15.44
C THR A 125 -13.90 2.10 -14.55
N ASN A 126 -13.69 0.82 -14.31
CA ASN A 126 -14.46 -0.02 -13.39
C ASN A 126 -14.37 0.43 -11.91
N LEU A 127 -13.40 1.29 -11.56
CA LEU A 127 -13.26 1.84 -10.21
C LEU A 127 -13.92 3.21 -10.03
N HIS A 128 -14.30 3.90 -11.11
CA HIS A 128 -14.72 5.30 -11.06
C HIS A 128 -16.04 5.54 -10.32
N HIS A 129 -16.84 4.49 -10.13
CA HIS A 129 -18.09 4.56 -9.36
C HIS A 129 -17.88 4.35 -7.86
N LEU A 130 -16.68 3.96 -7.44
CA LEU A 130 -16.36 3.67 -6.04
C LEU A 130 -16.09 4.96 -5.25
N PRO A 131 -16.42 4.97 -3.95
CA PRO A 131 -16.05 6.08 -3.06
C PRO A 131 -14.54 6.28 -2.99
N LEU A 132 -14.09 7.52 -3.19
CA LEU A 132 -12.70 7.91 -2.98
C LEU A 132 -12.46 8.31 -1.53
N VAL A 133 -11.35 7.84 -0.98
CA VAL A 133 -10.90 8.23 0.35
C VAL A 133 -9.49 8.79 0.31
N ASN A 134 -9.23 9.80 1.14
CA ASN A 134 -7.90 10.29 1.43
C ASN A 134 -7.46 9.83 2.83
N LEU A 135 -6.16 9.78 3.04
CA LEU A 135 -5.59 9.37 4.31
C LEU A 135 -5.42 10.60 5.21
N ASP A 136 -6.10 10.59 6.34
CA ASP A 136 -5.96 11.62 7.35
C ASP A 136 -4.52 11.61 7.88
N ASN A 137 -3.93 12.80 8.08
CA ASN A 137 -2.56 12.95 8.60
C ASN A 137 -1.46 12.29 7.76
N ALA A 138 -1.69 12.05 6.47
CA ALA A 138 -0.68 11.52 5.56
C ALA A 138 0.60 12.39 5.48
N ASP A 139 0.52 13.65 5.88
CA ASP A 139 1.64 14.61 5.88
C ASP A 139 2.77 14.25 6.87
N ASN A 140 2.53 13.32 7.79
CA ASN A 140 3.48 12.87 8.81
C ASN A 140 4.13 11.51 8.50
N GLY A 141 4.09 11.04 7.26
CA GLY A 141 4.72 9.79 6.87
C GLY A 141 6.22 9.75 7.17
N ASN A 142 6.67 8.68 7.85
CA ASN A 142 8.07 8.48 8.26
C ASN A 142 8.98 7.98 7.12
N TYR A 143 8.65 8.27 5.85
CA TYR A 143 9.42 7.77 4.71
C TYR A 143 10.74 8.54 4.52
N ARG A 144 11.74 8.19 5.31
CA ARG A 144 13.07 8.86 5.41
C ARG A 144 13.91 8.86 4.12
N ILE A 145 13.49 8.18 3.05
CA ILE A 145 14.23 8.11 1.77
C ILE A 145 13.41 8.68 0.60
N ARG A 146 12.57 9.68 0.80
CA ARG A 146 11.87 10.37 -0.28
C ARG A 146 12.67 11.57 -0.78
N LYS A 147 12.91 11.60 -2.09
CA LYS A 147 13.72 12.62 -2.77
C LYS A 147 13.09 14.00 -2.90
N SER A 148 11.83 14.22 -2.51
CA SER A 148 11.20 15.50 -2.80
C SER A 148 10.23 15.93 -1.71
N PRO A 149 10.41 17.14 -1.14
CA PRO A 149 9.40 17.79 -0.31
C PRO A 149 8.08 18.05 -1.06
N LYS A 150 8.09 17.99 -2.40
CA LYS A 150 6.91 18.15 -3.27
C LYS A 150 6.14 16.85 -3.49
N GLU A 151 6.72 15.70 -3.18
CA GLU A 151 6.05 14.42 -3.20
C GLU A 151 5.60 14.03 -1.78
N GLN A 152 4.76 14.86 -1.19
CA GLN A 152 3.98 14.51 -0.01
C GLN A 152 3.10 13.32 -0.36
N GLY A 153 3.46 12.17 0.16
CA GLY A 153 2.71 10.96 -0.07
C GLY A 153 3.30 9.84 0.77
N VAL A 154 2.46 8.99 1.30
CA VAL A 154 2.83 7.80 2.05
C VAL A 154 3.23 6.67 1.10
N SER A 155 4.05 5.74 1.57
CA SER A 155 4.31 4.50 0.84
C SER A 155 3.07 3.60 0.88
N THR A 156 3.02 2.60 0.00
CA THR A 156 1.89 1.67 -0.06
C THR A 156 1.67 0.93 1.27
N VAL A 157 2.74 0.59 2.00
CA VAL A 157 2.61 -0.04 3.33
C VAL A 157 2.08 0.94 4.38
N GLU A 158 2.52 2.21 4.35
CA GLU A 158 1.98 3.24 5.26
C GLU A 158 0.51 3.51 4.95
N ALA A 159 0.14 3.56 3.67
CA ALA A 159 -1.25 3.69 3.25
C ALA A 159 -2.12 2.52 3.76
N GLY A 160 -1.62 1.30 3.64
CA GLY A 160 -2.28 0.11 4.17
C GLY A 160 -2.40 0.13 5.69
N TYR A 161 -1.34 0.53 6.40
CA TYR A 161 -1.35 0.70 7.85
C TYR A 161 -2.41 1.71 8.30
N LEU A 162 -2.44 2.90 7.69
CA LEU A 162 -3.41 3.94 8.04
C LEU A 162 -4.85 3.50 7.77
N ALA A 163 -5.08 2.84 6.63
CA ALA A 163 -6.39 2.34 6.27
C ALA A 163 -6.89 1.28 7.27
N LEU A 164 -6.07 0.29 7.57
CA LEU A 164 -6.42 -0.78 8.51
C LEU A 164 -6.65 -0.23 9.92
N SER A 165 -5.76 0.67 10.38
CA SER A 165 -5.87 1.30 11.69
C SER A 165 -7.16 2.12 11.83
N ALA A 166 -7.59 2.79 10.75
CA ALA A 166 -8.84 3.55 10.76
C ALA A 166 -10.06 2.64 10.83
N PHE A 167 -10.14 1.60 9.97
CA PHE A 167 -11.31 0.71 9.90
C PHE A 167 -11.44 -0.20 11.10
N GLU A 168 -10.34 -0.66 11.71
CA GLU A 168 -10.36 -1.58 12.85
C GLU A 168 -10.16 -0.89 14.20
N ALA A 169 -9.89 0.43 14.18
CA ALA A 169 -9.64 1.24 15.39
C ALA A 169 -8.52 0.65 16.29
N ASP A 170 -7.52 0.00 15.68
CA ASP A 170 -6.42 -0.68 16.37
C ASP A 170 -5.11 -0.48 15.61
N ALA A 171 -4.41 0.62 15.90
CA ALA A 171 -3.14 0.95 15.28
C ALA A 171 -2.00 0.02 15.72
N ASP A 172 -2.03 -0.43 16.98
CA ASP A 172 -0.98 -1.28 17.56
C ASP A 172 -0.95 -2.66 16.88
N LYS A 173 -2.11 -3.21 16.54
CA LYS A 173 -2.24 -4.46 15.79
C LYS A 173 -1.49 -4.44 14.46
N PHE A 174 -1.46 -3.29 13.78
CA PHE A 174 -0.84 -3.12 12.47
C PHE A 174 0.57 -2.52 12.52
N ALA A 175 1.07 -2.13 13.71
CA ALA A 175 2.42 -1.60 13.89
C ALA A 175 3.54 -2.48 13.30
N PRO A 176 3.45 -3.83 13.28
CA PRO A 176 4.46 -4.68 12.65
C PRO A 176 4.69 -4.39 11.16
N LEU A 177 3.70 -3.87 10.44
CA LEU A 177 3.85 -3.42 9.04
C LEU A 177 4.90 -2.31 8.94
N LEU A 178 4.80 -1.31 9.82
CA LEU A 178 5.76 -0.19 9.87
C LEU A 178 7.12 -0.63 10.42
N THR A 179 7.16 -1.56 11.35
CA THR A 179 8.40 -2.15 11.86
C THR A 179 9.19 -2.81 10.74
N THR A 180 8.56 -3.68 9.95
CA THR A 180 9.17 -4.31 8.77
C THR A 180 9.62 -3.28 7.74
N PHE A 181 8.81 -2.25 7.51
CA PHE A 181 9.14 -1.15 6.61
C PHE A 181 10.39 -0.40 7.09
N ASN A 182 10.45 -0.03 8.36
CA ASN A 182 11.60 0.68 8.94
C ASN A 182 12.88 -0.12 8.82
N HIS A 183 12.87 -1.42 9.12
CA HIS A 183 14.04 -2.30 8.92
C HIS A 183 14.49 -2.34 7.46
N MET A 184 13.55 -2.40 6.51
CA MET A 184 13.87 -2.34 5.09
C MET A 184 14.56 -1.01 4.73
N ILE A 185 14.07 0.11 5.24
CA ILE A 185 14.62 1.44 5.00
C ILE A 185 15.99 1.59 5.65
N ASP A 186 16.17 1.16 6.89
CA ASP A 186 17.46 1.19 7.60
C ASP A 186 18.52 0.38 6.86
N PHE A 187 18.15 -0.79 6.33
CA PHE A 187 19.03 -1.57 5.48
C PHE A 187 19.47 -0.78 4.24
N GLN A 188 18.54 -0.10 3.57
CA GLN A 188 18.87 0.70 2.37
C GLN A 188 19.81 1.87 2.72
N ILE A 189 19.52 2.61 3.78
CA ILE A 189 20.35 3.74 4.25
C ILE A 189 21.77 3.25 4.55
N LYS A 190 21.89 2.16 5.33
CA LYS A 190 23.19 1.57 5.69
C LYS A 190 24.05 1.16 4.50
N HIS A 191 23.43 0.84 3.36
CA HIS A 191 24.12 0.39 2.14
C HIS A 191 24.20 1.47 1.07
N MET A 192 23.79 2.70 1.36
CA MET A 192 24.03 3.85 0.48
C MET A 192 25.52 4.24 0.49
N PRO A 193 26.07 4.71 -0.64
CA PRO A 193 27.39 5.31 -0.64
C PRO A 193 27.47 6.48 0.36
N HIS A 194 28.66 6.69 0.93
CA HIS A 194 28.89 7.74 1.92
C HIS A 194 28.45 9.11 1.40
N GLY A 195 27.73 9.90 2.21
CA GLY A 195 27.24 11.24 1.87
C GLY A 195 26.01 11.28 0.95
N VAL A 196 25.53 10.13 0.45
CA VAL A 196 24.35 10.12 -0.46
C VAL A 196 23.06 10.38 0.31
N PHE A 197 22.96 9.86 1.54
CA PHE A 197 21.78 10.09 2.37
C PHE A 197 21.65 11.56 2.76
N GLU A 198 22.73 12.15 3.29
CA GLU A 198 22.76 13.55 3.73
C GLU A 198 22.49 14.50 2.56
N LYS A 199 23.06 14.24 1.39
CA LYS A 199 22.92 15.09 0.21
C LYS A 199 21.51 15.08 -0.40
N ASN A 200 20.78 13.97 -0.28
CA ASN A 200 19.53 13.78 -1.02
C ASN A 200 18.28 13.71 -0.13
N TYR A 201 18.44 13.56 1.20
CA TYR A 201 17.31 13.25 2.09
C TYR A 201 17.30 14.07 3.40
N LEU A 202 18.36 14.83 3.70
CA LEU A 202 18.41 15.87 4.73
C LEU A 202 18.50 17.26 4.08
#